data_c0a754490c3da2d5826cb1f71a56eeac
#
_entry.id   c0a754490c3da2d5826cb1f71a56eeac
#
_cell.length_a   1.000
_cell.length_b   1.000
_cell.length_c   1.000
_cell.angle_alpha   90.00
_cell.angle_beta   90.00
_cell.angle_gamma   90.00
#
_symmetry.space_group_name_H-M   'P 1'
#
loop_
_entity.id
_entity.type
_entity.pdbx_description
1 polymer ?
#
loop_
_entity_poly.entity_id
_entity_poly.type
_entity_poly.pdbx_seq_one_letter_code
_entity_poly.pdbx_strand_id
1 'polypeptide(L)'
;MDAIVRNKSAYHQQTDERMNRHFQVPDWSVRQKLALACRILAMEGHDSGLAGQLTARGPKPSTYYMLRFGLGLDEIAAGNLLLVDDDLNVLEGEGMPNPSNRFHLWIYRARPAVSSIMHTHPPHVSALSMIGVPLAVSHMDTTLFFEDCAWLREWPGTPIGDEEGRIISEALGDKKAILLAHHGQLTATASVEHALVLAMFVERAAKLQLMAMGAGTILPVDPALAQEAHDYRHKPKAIAATFAYYARRVLRQDASVLD
;
A
#
# COMPACT_ATOMS: atom_id res chain seq x y z
N MET A 1 18.71 -40.58 -16.61
CA MET A 1 17.48 -40.22 -15.85
C MET A 1 16.84 -39.08 -16.60
N ASP A 2 15.76 -39.38 -17.30
CA ASP A 2 15.02 -38.33 -18.01
C ASP A 2 14.40 -37.38 -17.00
N ALA A 3 14.71 -36.08 -17.11
CA ALA A 3 14.13 -35.06 -16.27
C ALA A 3 12.61 -35.05 -16.51
N ILE A 4 11.82 -35.26 -15.44
CA ILE A 4 10.38 -35.15 -15.52
C ILE A 4 10.05 -33.67 -15.81
N VAL A 5 9.67 -33.35 -17.05
CA VAL A 5 9.21 -32.01 -17.42
C VAL A 5 7.81 -31.83 -16.84
N ARG A 6 7.69 -30.99 -15.83
CA ARG A 6 6.40 -30.56 -15.25
C ARG A 6 5.98 -29.26 -15.89
N ASN A 7 4.67 -29.08 -16.07
CA ASN A 7 4.13 -27.80 -16.53
C ASN A 7 4.22 -26.72 -15.44
N LYS A 8 4.11 -25.47 -15.79
CA LYS A 8 4.23 -24.31 -14.90
C LYS A 8 3.20 -24.35 -13.76
N SER A 9 1.98 -24.83 -14.04
CA SER A 9 0.90 -24.97 -13.05
C SER A 9 1.28 -25.94 -11.92
N ALA A 10 1.91 -27.08 -12.24
CA ALA A 10 2.37 -28.03 -11.23
C ALA A 10 3.47 -27.44 -10.32
N TYR A 11 4.35 -26.61 -10.89
CA TYR A 11 5.36 -25.90 -10.08
C TYR A 11 4.73 -24.82 -9.19
N HIS A 12 3.72 -24.11 -9.68
CA HIS A 12 2.99 -23.13 -8.88
C HIS A 12 2.33 -23.81 -7.66
N GLN A 13 1.60 -24.91 -7.88
CA GLN A 13 0.98 -25.67 -6.79
C GLN A 13 2.02 -26.16 -5.77
N GLN A 14 3.11 -26.75 -6.23
CA GLN A 14 4.19 -27.21 -5.34
C GLN A 14 4.80 -26.04 -4.54
N THR A 15 4.95 -24.88 -5.16
CA THR A 15 5.47 -23.68 -4.49
C THR A 15 4.50 -23.18 -3.41
N ASP A 16 3.20 -23.17 -3.68
CA ASP A 16 2.18 -22.77 -2.71
C ASP A 16 2.16 -23.70 -1.49
N GLU A 17 2.22 -25.00 -1.72
CA GLU A 17 2.31 -26.00 -0.63
C GLU A 17 3.57 -25.81 0.23
N ARG A 18 4.72 -25.52 -0.41
CA ARG A 18 5.98 -25.23 0.30
C ARG A 18 5.94 -23.93 1.05
N MET A 19 5.39 -22.85 0.46
CA MET A 19 5.21 -21.57 1.15
C MET A 19 4.32 -21.75 2.39
N ASN A 20 3.21 -22.48 2.28
CA ASN A 20 2.33 -22.74 3.40
C ASN A 20 3.00 -23.51 4.54
N ARG A 21 3.93 -24.41 4.21
CA ARG A 21 4.65 -25.24 5.17
C ARG A 21 5.81 -24.51 5.85
N HIS A 22 6.53 -23.66 5.11
CA HIS A 22 7.82 -23.12 5.53
C HIS A 22 7.79 -21.64 5.91
N PHE A 23 6.83 -20.85 5.42
CA PHE A 23 6.73 -19.44 5.79
C PHE A 23 5.74 -19.25 6.94
N GLN A 24 6.28 -19.18 8.15
CA GLN A 24 5.54 -18.72 9.31
C GLN A 24 5.82 -17.24 9.51
N VAL A 25 4.75 -16.45 9.59
CA VAL A 25 4.80 -15.02 9.86
C VAL A 25 4.29 -14.80 11.27
N PRO A 26 4.94 -13.97 12.10
CA PRO A 26 4.43 -13.64 13.42
C PRO A 26 3.00 -13.09 13.36
N ASP A 27 2.19 -13.45 14.35
CA ASP A 27 0.81 -13.00 14.47
C ASP A 27 0.75 -11.64 15.18
N TRP A 28 1.16 -10.60 14.46
CA TRP A 28 1.05 -9.23 14.95
C TRP A 28 -0.40 -8.75 14.91
N SER A 29 -0.82 -8.00 15.93
CA SER A 29 -2.11 -7.30 15.91
C SER A 29 -2.20 -6.27 14.78
N VAL A 30 -3.41 -5.83 14.44
CA VAL A 30 -3.61 -4.79 13.41
C VAL A 30 -2.86 -3.50 13.76
N ARG A 31 -2.84 -3.10 15.05
CA ARG A 31 -2.08 -1.93 15.52
C ARG A 31 -0.58 -2.10 15.28
N GLN A 32 -0.03 -3.24 15.65
CA GLN A 32 1.39 -3.56 15.44
C GLN A 32 1.77 -3.60 13.96
N LYS A 33 0.92 -4.21 13.11
CA LYS A 33 1.12 -4.21 11.66
C LYS A 33 1.10 -2.80 11.08
N LEU A 34 0.19 -1.94 11.54
CA LEU A 34 0.09 -0.56 11.07
C LEU A 34 1.31 0.27 11.51
N ALA A 35 1.76 0.12 12.75
CA ALA A 35 2.98 0.76 13.24
C ALA A 35 4.23 0.29 12.48
N LEU A 36 4.37 -1.02 12.27
CA LEU A 36 5.44 -1.57 11.43
C LEU A 36 5.39 -1.01 10.02
N ALA A 37 4.21 -0.88 9.42
CA ALA A 37 4.04 -0.31 8.07
C ALA A 37 4.52 1.15 8.02
N CYS A 38 4.23 1.97 9.03
CA CYS A 38 4.74 3.34 9.12
C CYS A 38 6.27 3.37 9.12
N ARG A 39 6.90 2.60 10.00
CA ARG A 39 8.36 2.53 10.10
C ARG A 39 9.01 1.99 8.82
N ILE A 40 8.39 0.99 8.17
CA ILE A 40 8.87 0.46 6.89
C ILE A 40 8.82 1.55 5.81
N LEU A 41 7.70 2.27 5.70
CA LEU A 41 7.57 3.32 4.70
C LEU A 41 8.55 4.47 4.94
N ALA A 42 8.78 4.89 6.18
CA ALA A 42 9.83 5.84 6.51
C ALA A 42 11.22 5.33 6.08
N MET A 43 11.56 4.09 6.42
CA MET A 43 12.83 3.46 6.06
C MET A 43 13.02 3.33 4.53
N GLU A 44 11.96 3.17 3.77
CA GLU A 44 11.98 3.04 2.30
C GLU A 44 11.74 4.39 1.57
N GLY A 45 11.79 5.53 2.31
CA GLY A 45 11.79 6.88 1.73
C GLY A 45 10.42 7.41 1.32
N HIS A 46 9.36 6.97 2.00
CA HIS A 46 8.00 7.48 1.79
C HIS A 46 7.63 8.65 2.70
N ASP A 47 8.52 9.06 3.58
CA ASP A 47 8.31 10.20 4.46
C ASP A 47 8.36 11.53 3.68
N SER A 48 7.41 12.39 3.98
CA SER A 48 7.37 13.77 3.48
C SER A 48 6.86 14.70 4.59
N GLY A 49 7.61 14.77 5.67
CA GLY A 49 7.24 15.46 6.90
C GLY A 49 5.99 14.82 7.52
N LEU A 50 4.96 15.61 7.78
CA LEU A 50 3.69 15.14 8.37
C LEU A 50 2.64 14.78 7.31
N ALA A 51 3.00 14.80 6.02
CA ALA A 51 2.12 14.37 4.95
C ALA A 51 2.15 12.84 4.81
N GLY A 52 1.00 12.28 4.43
CA GLY A 52 0.82 10.84 4.36
C GLY A 52 -0.07 10.32 5.49
N GLN A 53 -0.93 9.39 5.15
CA GLN A 53 -1.90 8.80 6.07
C GLN A 53 -1.93 7.29 5.87
N LEU A 54 -1.80 6.56 6.96
CA LEU A 54 -2.01 5.13 7.00
C LEU A 54 -3.17 4.83 7.95
N THR A 55 -4.09 4.00 7.49
CA THR A 55 -5.26 3.64 8.30
C THR A 55 -5.54 2.14 8.17
N ALA A 56 -6.20 1.59 9.20
CA ALA A 56 -6.75 0.24 9.16
C ALA A 56 -8.09 0.20 9.91
N ARG A 57 -9.01 -0.71 9.50
CA ARG A 57 -10.25 -0.91 10.24
C ARG A 57 -9.96 -1.33 11.68
N GLY A 58 -10.69 -0.74 12.61
CA GLY A 58 -10.66 -1.06 14.02
C GLY A 58 -11.45 -2.34 14.36
N PRO A 59 -11.52 -2.68 15.66
CA PRO A 59 -12.14 -3.92 16.13
C PRO A 59 -13.67 -3.93 16.06
N LYS A 60 -14.29 -2.76 15.93
CA LYS A 60 -15.75 -2.61 15.81
C LYS A 60 -16.11 -2.02 14.44
N PRO A 61 -17.30 -2.28 13.91
CA PRO A 61 -17.79 -1.58 12.73
C PRO A 61 -17.66 -0.06 12.89
N SER A 62 -17.38 0.65 11.79
CA SER A 62 -17.22 2.11 11.76
C SER A 62 -16.16 2.64 12.72
N THR A 63 -15.13 1.86 13.02
CA THR A 63 -13.95 2.33 13.76
C THR A 63 -12.68 2.07 12.97
N TYR A 64 -11.68 2.95 13.16
CA TYR A 64 -10.44 2.91 12.38
C TYR A 64 -9.23 3.26 13.23
N TYR A 65 -8.15 2.52 13.06
CA TYR A 65 -6.84 2.93 13.55
C TYR A 65 -6.23 3.94 12.59
N MET A 66 -5.71 5.03 13.14
CA MET A 66 -5.08 6.14 12.40
C MET A 66 -3.86 6.66 13.13
N LEU A 67 -2.98 7.33 12.38
CA LEU A 67 -1.83 8.01 12.95
C LEU A 67 -2.28 9.25 13.73
N ARG A 68 -1.59 9.49 14.84
CA ARG A 68 -1.67 10.75 15.58
C ARG A 68 -1.03 11.85 14.76
N PHE A 69 -1.77 12.91 14.46
CA PHE A 69 -1.24 14.08 13.75
C PHE A 69 -0.16 14.78 14.57
N GLY A 70 0.93 15.13 13.93
CA GLY A 70 2.11 15.74 14.55
C GLY A 70 3.25 14.76 14.80
N LEU A 71 3.07 13.46 14.52
CA LEU A 71 4.14 12.46 14.53
C LEU A 71 4.53 12.10 13.09
N GLY A 72 5.83 11.95 12.83
CA GLY A 72 6.36 11.39 11.60
C GLY A 72 6.14 9.88 11.51
N LEU A 73 6.22 9.31 10.31
CA LEU A 73 6.06 7.85 10.12
C LEU A 73 7.10 7.05 10.93
N ASP A 74 8.27 7.62 11.16
CA ASP A 74 9.38 7.05 11.92
C ASP A 74 9.20 7.15 13.45
N GLU A 75 8.20 7.87 13.93
CA GLU A 75 7.87 8.01 15.35
C GLU A 75 6.68 7.14 15.78
N ILE A 76 5.96 6.53 14.81
CA ILE A 76 4.77 5.72 15.13
C ILE A 76 5.17 4.41 15.81
N ALA A 77 4.46 4.09 16.91
CA ALA A 77 4.45 2.81 17.60
C ALA A 77 3.00 2.34 17.79
N ALA A 78 2.79 1.07 18.10
CA ALA A 78 1.43 0.53 18.25
C ALA A 78 0.61 1.25 19.33
N GLY A 79 1.27 1.67 20.43
CA GLY A 79 0.62 2.36 21.55
C GLY A 79 0.26 3.81 21.28
N ASN A 80 0.85 4.49 20.29
CA ASN A 80 0.53 5.88 19.99
C ASN A 80 -0.44 6.08 18.81
N LEU A 81 -0.98 4.98 18.24
CA LEU A 81 -2.05 5.02 17.26
C LEU A 81 -3.38 5.40 17.92
N LEU A 82 -4.19 6.17 17.18
CA LEU A 82 -5.54 6.53 17.58
C LEU A 82 -6.55 5.49 17.09
N LEU A 83 -7.60 5.24 17.87
CA LEU A 83 -8.84 4.63 17.37
C LEU A 83 -9.88 5.73 17.24
N VAL A 84 -10.48 5.85 16.05
CA VAL A 84 -11.46 6.89 15.72
C VAL A 84 -12.75 6.29 15.15
N ASP A 85 -13.84 7.07 15.15
CA ASP A 85 -15.09 6.74 14.48
C ASP A 85 -15.18 7.31 13.05
N ASP A 86 -16.36 7.18 12.40
CA ASP A 86 -16.64 7.68 11.04
C ASP A 86 -16.61 9.21 10.91
N ASP A 87 -16.61 9.97 12.03
CA ASP A 87 -16.53 11.42 12.07
C ASP A 87 -15.15 11.94 12.49
N LEU A 88 -14.18 11.02 12.66
CA LEU A 88 -12.82 11.28 13.16
C LEU A 88 -12.79 11.68 14.65
N ASN A 89 -13.84 11.42 15.44
CA ASN A 89 -13.77 11.56 16.89
C ASN A 89 -12.86 10.47 17.46
N VAL A 90 -11.96 10.88 18.37
CA VAL A 90 -11.02 9.97 19.02
C VAL A 90 -11.77 9.16 20.10
N LEU A 91 -11.75 7.84 19.95
CA LEU A 91 -12.34 6.87 20.89
C LEU A 91 -11.29 6.32 21.87
N GLU A 92 -10.04 6.16 21.39
CA GLU A 92 -8.88 5.71 22.19
C GLU A 92 -7.61 6.43 21.69
N GLY A 93 -6.70 6.71 22.62
CA GLY A 93 -5.43 7.41 22.39
C GLY A 93 -5.52 8.90 22.70
N GLU A 94 -4.38 9.59 22.60
CA GLU A 94 -4.26 11.02 22.88
C GLU A 94 -3.86 11.80 21.61
N GLY A 95 -4.48 12.96 21.40
CA GLY A 95 -4.21 13.85 20.26
C GLY A 95 -5.35 13.89 19.27
N MET A 96 -5.06 14.15 18.01
CA MET A 96 -6.04 14.23 16.93
C MET A 96 -5.55 13.49 15.68
N PRO A 97 -6.45 12.92 14.86
CA PRO A 97 -6.10 12.39 13.57
C PRO A 97 -5.84 13.52 12.57
N ASN A 98 -5.09 13.24 11.50
CA ASN A 98 -4.98 14.19 10.39
C ASN A 98 -6.36 14.39 9.74
N PRO A 99 -6.85 15.65 9.58
CA PRO A 99 -8.15 15.93 8.94
C PRO A 99 -8.29 15.34 7.53
N SER A 100 -7.20 15.22 6.80
CA SER A 100 -7.20 14.61 5.47
C SER A 100 -7.55 13.11 5.47
N ASN A 101 -7.62 12.43 6.62
CA ASN A 101 -8.12 11.05 6.68
C ASN A 101 -9.58 10.89 6.18
N ARG A 102 -10.33 11.98 5.95
CA ARG A 102 -11.70 11.92 5.42
C ARG A 102 -11.79 11.18 4.10
N PHE A 103 -10.83 11.35 3.19
CA PHE A 103 -10.86 10.61 1.91
C PHE A 103 -10.66 9.09 2.07
N HIS A 104 -9.99 8.61 3.14
CA HIS A 104 -9.95 7.19 3.47
C HIS A 104 -11.33 6.66 3.90
N LEU A 105 -12.10 7.46 4.66
CA LEU A 105 -13.44 7.06 5.11
C LEU A 105 -14.39 6.89 3.92
N TRP A 106 -14.28 7.73 2.87
CA TRP A 106 -15.05 7.57 1.63
C TRP A 106 -14.78 6.23 0.96
N ILE A 107 -13.50 5.83 0.88
CA ILE A 107 -13.11 4.51 0.31
C ILE A 107 -13.62 3.36 1.18
N TYR A 108 -13.51 3.46 2.52
CA TYR A 108 -14.02 2.43 3.42
C TYR A 108 -15.54 2.26 3.32
N ARG A 109 -16.30 3.35 3.15
CA ARG A 109 -17.76 3.32 2.96
C ARG A 109 -18.12 2.68 1.63
N ALA A 110 -17.44 3.04 0.56
CA ALA A 110 -17.69 2.51 -0.78
C ALA A 110 -17.25 1.03 -0.91
N ARG A 111 -16.24 0.61 -0.15
CA ARG A 111 -15.60 -0.72 -0.30
C ARG A 111 -15.45 -1.43 1.06
N PRO A 112 -16.49 -2.16 1.52
CA PRO A 112 -16.45 -2.88 2.81
C PRO A 112 -15.33 -3.92 2.92
N ALA A 113 -14.86 -4.49 1.81
CA ALA A 113 -13.76 -5.46 1.78
C ALA A 113 -12.38 -4.83 2.00
N VAL A 114 -12.25 -3.51 1.87
CA VAL A 114 -10.99 -2.80 2.18
C VAL A 114 -10.84 -2.71 3.69
N SER A 115 -9.70 -3.20 4.20
CA SER A 115 -9.36 -3.17 5.62
C SER A 115 -8.18 -2.26 5.95
N SER A 116 -7.39 -1.86 4.96
CA SER A 116 -6.28 -0.91 5.15
C SER A 116 -6.06 -0.04 3.93
N ILE A 117 -5.73 1.21 4.18
CA ILE A 117 -5.42 2.23 3.17
C ILE A 117 -4.10 2.89 3.55
N MET A 118 -3.22 3.09 2.56
CA MET A 118 -1.97 3.82 2.71
C MET A 118 -1.86 4.88 1.63
N HIS A 119 -1.68 6.11 2.05
CA HIS A 119 -1.44 7.26 1.20
C HIS A 119 -0.11 7.91 1.58
N THR A 120 0.77 8.10 0.60
CA THR A 120 2.10 8.69 0.78
C THR A 120 2.55 9.46 -0.46
N HIS A 121 3.57 10.31 -0.30
CA HIS A 121 4.14 11.15 -1.35
C HIS A 121 5.63 10.82 -1.60
N PRO A 122 5.99 9.56 -1.95
CA PRO A 122 7.38 9.23 -2.17
C PRO A 122 7.93 9.90 -3.44
N PRO A 123 9.24 10.14 -3.54
CA PRO A 123 9.82 11.05 -4.55
C PRO A 123 9.53 10.68 -5.99
N HIS A 124 9.62 9.39 -6.37
CA HIS A 124 9.45 9.02 -7.78
C HIS A 124 7.98 8.99 -8.20
N VAL A 125 7.08 8.56 -7.31
CA VAL A 125 5.63 8.68 -7.52
C VAL A 125 5.24 10.14 -7.65
N SER A 126 5.72 11.00 -6.75
CA SER A 126 5.45 12.44 -6.81
C SER A 126 5.94 13.04 -8.12
N ALA A 127 7.17 12.72 -8.55
CA ALA A 127 7.71 13.18 -9.82
C ALA A 127 6.88 12.66 -11.01
N LEU A 128 6.48 11.39 -11.02
CA LEU A 128 5.64 10.81 -12.06
C LEU A 128 4.26 11.49 -12.12
N SER A 129 3.67 11.82 -10.96
CA SER A 129 2.38 12.51 -10.86
C SER A 129 2.40 13.94 -11.45
N MET A 130 3.58 14.57 -11.51
CA MET A 130 3.76 15.93 -12.04
C MET A 130 3.78 15.98 -13.58
N ILE A 131 4.13 14.89 -14.25
CA ILE A 131 4.24 14.85 -15.72
C ILE A 131 3.02 14.28 -16.43
N GLY A 132 1.98 13.92 -15.67
CA GLY A 132 0.67 13.57 -16.20
C GLY A 132 0.62 12.25 -16.98
N VAL A 133 1.42 11.24 -16.61
CA VAL A 133 1.40 9.91 -17.24
C VAL A 133 0.99 8.82 -16.25
N PRO A 134 0.27 7.78 -16.71
CA PRO A 134 -0.09 6.65 -15.85
C PRO A 134 1.13 5.77 -15.53
N LEU A 135 0.97 4.91 -14.54
CA LEU A 135 1.95 3.87 -14.25
C LEU A 135 1.99 2.84 -15.39
N ALA A 136 3.18 2.59 -15.95
CA ALA A 136 3.37 1.64 -17.03
C ALA A 136 3.66 0.23 -16.49
N VAL A 137 2.99 -0.77 -17.06
CA VAL A 137 3.28 -2.18 -16.81
C VAL A 137 4.29 -2.68 -17.86
N SER A 138 5.57 -2.55 -17.52
CA SER A 138 6.69 -2.77 -18.43
C SER A 138 7.85 -3.60 -17.85
N HIS A 139 7.72 -4.05 -16.60
CA HIS A 139 8.71 -4.86 -15.89
C HIS A 139 8.00 -5.84 -14.96
N MET A 140 8.64 -6.92 -14.58
CA MET A 140 8.07 -7.91 -13.65
C MET A 140 7.55 -7.26 -12.34
N ASP A 141 8.30 -6.29 -11.79
CA ASP A 141 7.88 -5.61 -10.56
C ASP A 141 6.62 -4.76 -10.75
N THR A 142 6.36 -4.29 -11.97
CA THR A 142 5.18 -3.46 -12.29
C THR A 142 3.94 -4.30 -12.60
N THR A 143 4.06 -5.62 -12.79
CA THR A 143 2.91 -6.49 -13.05
C THR A 143 1.91 -6.57 -11.90
N LEU A 144 2.32 -6.24 -10.64
CA LEU A 144 1.39 -6.05 -9.53
C LEU A 144 0.26 -5.05 -9.82
N PHE A 145 0.46 -4.17 -10.79
CA PHE A 145 -0.46 -3.08 -11.12
C PHE A 145 -1.16 -3.29 -12.47
N PHE A 146 -1.03 -4.49 -13.06
CA PHE A 146 -1.70 -4.80 -14.33
C PHE A 146 -3.22 -4.72 -14.13
N GLU A 147 -3.84 -3.76 -14.84
CA GLU A 147 -5.26 -3.40 -14.71
C GLU A 147 -5.73 -3.09 -13.27
N ASP A 148 -4.80 -2.89 -12.32
CA ASP A 148 -5.09 -2.73 -10.88
C ASP A 148 -4.51 -1.44 -10.28
N CYS A 149 -4.11 -0.49 -11.14
CA CYS A 149 -3.73 0.87 -10.75
C CYS A 149 -4.57 1.90 -11.52
N ALA A 150 -5.37 2.68 -10.80
CA ALA A 150 -6.11 3.81 -11.35
C ALA A 150 -5.20 5.03 -11.52
N TRP A 151 -5.66 6.01 -12.28
CA TRP A 151 -5.01 7.30 -12.42
C TRP A 151 -6.04 8.43 -12.37
N LEU A 152 -5.99 9.23 -11.32
CA LEU A 152 -6.74 10.49 -11.22
C LEU A 152 -5.93 11.59 -11.92
N ARG A 153 -6.41 12.04 -13.08
CA ARG A 153 -5.68 12.95 -13.98
C ARG A 153 -5.66 14.39 -13.52
N GLU A 154 -6.62 14.78 -12.72
CA GLU A 154 -6.80 16.14 -12.24
C GLU A 154 -6.72 16.18 -10.73
N TRP A 155 -6.00 17.15 -10.20
CA TRP A 155 -5.92 17.33 -8.76
C TRP A 155 -7.19 18.02 -8.26
N PRO A 156 -8.00 17.38 -7.39
CA PRO A 156 -9.25 17.98 -6.90
C PRO A 156 -9.04 19.03 -5.81
N GLY A 157 -7.81 19.33 -5.42
CA GLY A 157 -7.47 20.17 -4.29
C GLY A 157 -6.97 19.38 -3.08
N THR A 158 -6.77 20.08 -1.95
CA THR A 158 -6.35 19.44 -0.69
C THR A 158 -7.49 18.59 -0.13
N PRO A 159 -7.30 17.27 0.10
CA PRO A 159 -8.41 16.36 0.37
C PRO A 159 -8.87 16.40 1.84
N ILE A 160 -9.35 17.54 2.29
CA ILE A 160 -9.95 17.74 3.63
C ILE A 160 -11.48 17.73 3.62
N GLY A 161 -12.10 17.91 2.46
CA GLY A 161 -13.55 17.91 2.29
C GLY A 161 -14.09 16.56 1.84
N ASP A 162 -15.42 16.50 1.79
CA ASP A 162 -16.13 15.30 1.32
C ASP A 162 -16.06 15.16 -0.20
N GLU A 163 -16.02 16.28 -0.93
CA GLU A 163 -16.00 16.26 -2.40
C GLU A 163 -14.70 15.63 -2.94
N GLU A 164 -13.53 16.03 -2.42
CA GLU A 164 -12.26 15.45 -2.81
C GLU A 164 -12.21 13.97 -2.44
N GLY A 165 -12.76 13.60 -1.28
CA GLY A 165 -12.85 12.19 -0.85
C GLY A 165 -13.71 11.37 -1.80
N ARG A 166 -14.85 11.90 -2.25
CA ARG A 166 -15.74 11.26 -3.22
C ARG A 166 -15.02 11.06 -4.57
N ILE A 167 -14.40 12.12 -5.09
CA ILE A 167 -13.66 12.08 -6.37
C ILE A 167 -12.55 11.01 -6.34
N ILE A 168 -11.75 10.98 -5.28
CA ILE A 168 -10.66 10.00 -5.14
C ILE A 168 -11.22 8.57 -5.04
N SER A 169 -12.29 8.37 -4.26
CA SER A 169 -12.93 7.06 -4.09
C SER A 169 -13.54 6.55 -5.40
N GLU A 170 -14.22 7.40 -6.16
CA GLU A 170 -14.79 7.06 -7.46
C GLU A 170 -13.69 6.76 -8.50
N ALA A 171 -12.61 7.55 -8.53
CA ALA A 171 -11.50 7.33 -9.44
C ALA A 171 -10.73 6.04 -9.13
N LEU A 172 -10.57 5.67 -7.86
CA LEU A 172 -9.99 4.40 -7.45
C LEU A 172 -10.83 3.21 -7.92
N GLY A 173 -12.17 3.33 -7.83
CA GLY A 173 -13.09 2.25 -8.20
C GLY A 173 -12.82 0.96 -7.42
N ASP A 174 -12.67 -0.15 -8.13
CA ASP A 174 -12.36 -1.48 -7.56
C ASP A 174 -10.86 -1.79 -7.48
N LYS A 175 -10.01 -0.91 -8.02
CA LYS A 175 -8.56 -1.11 -8.09
C LYS A 175 -7.90 -0.98 -6.71
N LYS A 176 -6.72 -1.59 -6.58
CA LYS A 176 -5.97 -1.63 -5.31
C LYS A 176 -5.00 -0.47 -5.15
N ALA A 177 -4.66 0.21 -6.25
CA ALA A 177 -3.76 1.36 -6.23
C ALA A 177 -4.31 2.50 -7.09
N ILE A 178 -3.90 3.73 -6.80
CA ILE A 178 -4.19 4.91 -7.62
C ILE A 178 -3.03 5.89 -7.56
N LEU A 179 -2.65 6.44 -8.71
CA LEU A 179 -1.83 7.64 -8.80
C LEU A 179 -2.74 8.88 -8.78
N LEU A 180 -2.34 9.86 -7.98
CA LEU A 180 -3.05 11.13 -7.81
C LEU A 180 -2.21 12.23 -8.47
N ALA A 181 -2.72 12.87 -9.53
CA ALA A 181 -2.03 13.95 -10.21
C ALA A 181 -1.61 15.07 -9.25
N HIS A 182 -0.38 15.56 -9.39
CA HIS A 182 0.23 16.63 -8.57
C HIS A 182 0.21 16.33 -7.06
N HIS A 183 0.15 15.04 -6.67
CA HIS A 183 -0.02 14.67 -5.28
C HIS A 183 0.86 13.48 -4.90
N GLY A 184 0.38 12.26 -5.05
CA GLY A 184 1.09 11.07 -4.62
C GLY A 184 0.39 9.79 -5.04
N GLN A 185 0.41 8.80 -4.15
CA GLN A 185 -0.25 7.51 -4.34
C GLN A 185 -1.21 7.19 -3.22
N LEU A 186 -2.15 6.28 -3.49
CA LEU A 186 -2.93 5.59 -2.48
C LEU A 186 -3.05 4.11 -2.84
N THR A 187 -2.97 3.25 -1.83
CA THR A 187 -3.27 1.82 -1.94
C THR A 187 -4.37 1.43 -0.95
N ALA A 188 -5.33 0.60 -1.39
CA ALA A 188 -6.50 0.20 -0.61
C ALA A 188 -6.77 -1.30 -0.78
N THR A 189 -6.57 -2.08 0.30
CA THR A 189 -6.61 -3.55 0.23
C THR A 189 -7.25 -4.17 1.47
N ALA A 190 -7.42 -5.50 1.45
CA ALA A 190 -8.01 -6.27 2.52
C ALA A 190 -7.08 -6.53 3.73
N SER A 191 -5.83 -6.06 3.70
CA SER A 191 -4.90 -6.19 4.82
C SER A 191 -3.83 -5.10 4.82
N VAL A 192 -3.26 -4.81 6.00
CA VAL A 192 -2.15 -3.88 6.18
C VAL A 192 -0.94 -4.31 5.38
N GLU A 193 -0.62 -5.59 5.41
CA GLU A 193 0.53 -6.17 4.71
C GLU A 193 0.44 -5.94 3.20
N HIS A 194 -0.77 -6.16 2.65
CA HIS A 194 -0.98 -6.02 1.21
C HIS A 194 -0.90 -4.55 0.78
N ALA A 195 -1.55 -3.64 1.53
CA ALA A 195 -1.49 -2.20 1.25
C ALA A 195 -0.04 -1.69 1.29
N LEU A 196 0.75 -2.11 2.29
CA LEU A 196 2.16 -1.75 2.41
C LEU A 196 2.98 -2.23 1.21
N VAL A 197 2.87 -3.51 0.87
CA VAL A 197 3.66 -4.08 -0.23
C VAL A 197 3.33 -3.34 -1.53
N LEU A 198 2.07 -3.07 -1.80
CA LEU A 198 1.70 -2.29 -3.00
C LEU A 198 2.26 -0.87 -2.93
N ALA A 199 2.15 -0.16 -1.81
CA ALA A 199 2.67 1.20 -1.68
C ALA A 199 4.16 1.28 -2.03
N MET A 200 4.98 0.36 -1.48
CA MET A 200 6.41 0.29 -1.80
C MET A 200 6.67 -0.05 -3.27
N PHE A 201 5.86 -0.93 -3.87
CA PHE A 201 6.06 -1.33 -5.27
C PHE A 201 5.53 -0.28 -6.26
N VAL A 202 4.57 0.58 -5.91
CA VAL A 202 4.20 1.76 -6.74
C VAL A 202 5.40 2.71 -6.85
N GLU A 203 6.06 3.01 -5.73
CA GLU A 203 7.26 3.85 -5.73
C GLU A 203 8.40 3.22 -6.56
N ARG A 204 8.63 1.92 -6.37
CA ARG A 204 9.61 1.18 -7.18
C ARG A 204 9.27 1.21 -8.68
N ALA A 205 8.00 1.02 -9.03
CA ALA A 205 7.52 1.06 -10.41
C ALA A 205 7.70 2.46 -11.03
N ALA A 206 7.32 3.52 -10.31
CA ALA A 206 7.51 4.91 -10.72
C ALA A 206 9.00 5.24 -10.94
N LYS A 207 9.87 4.80 -10.03
CA LYS A 207 11.32 4.94 -10.18
C LYS A 207 11.84 4.30 -11.46
N LEU A 208 11.48 3.04 -11.70
CA LEU A 208 11.90 2.30 -12.91
C LEU A 208 11.36 2.98 -14.17
N GLN A 209 10.12 3.43 -14.15
CA GLN A 209 9.50 4.12 -15.30
C GLN A 209 10.23 5.42 -15.62
N LEU A 210 10.48 6.27 -14.64
CA LEU A 210 11.19 7.55 -14.84
C LEU A 210 12.61 7.33 -15.37
N MET A 211 13.33 6.33 -14.86
CA MET A 211 14.67 5.98 -15.35
C MET A 211 14.61 5.50 -16.82
N ALA A 212 13.65 4.64 -17.15
CA ALA A 212 13.48 4.12 -18.51
C ALA A 212 13.07 5.20 -19.51
N MET A 213 12.17 6.14 -19.10
CA MET A 213 11.75 7.28 -19.95
C MET A 213 12.92 8.17 -20.35
N GLY A 214 13.92 8.33 -19.50
CA GLY A 214 15.14 9.07 -19.82
C GLY A 214 16.09 8.35 -20.79
N ALA A 215 15.93 7.04 -20.95
CA ALA A 215 16.81 6.20 -21.76
C ALA A 215 16.20 5.79 -23.11
N GLY A 216 14.86 5.79 -23.24
CA GLY A 216 14.19 5.39 -24.48
C GLY A 216 12.69 5.16 -24.31
N THR A 217 12.10 4.49 -25.30
CA THR A 217 10.68 4.15 -25.31
C THR A 217 10.41 2.94 -24.44
N ILE A 218 9.45 3.07 -23.52
CA ILE A 218 9.00 1.97 -22.66
C ILE A 218 8.19 0.98 -23.49
N LEU A 219 8.57 -0.29 -23.41
CA LEU A 219 7.85 -1.40 -24.04
C LEU A 219 6.95 -2.09 -22.98
N PRO A 220 5.65 -2.29 -23.28
CA PRO A 220 4.75 -2.97 -22.38
C PRO A 220 5.07 -4.46 -22.26
N VAL A 221 4.78 -5.06 -21.11
CA VAL A 221 4.74 -6.52 -20.95
C VAL A 221 3.52 -7.06 -21.71
N ASP A 222 3.66 -8.26 -22.30
CA ASP A 222 2.53 -8.96 -22.92
C ASP A 222 1.38 -9.09 -21.89
N PRO A 223 0.13 -8.75 -22.26
CA PRO A 223 -1.00 -8.72 -21.32
C PRO A 223 -1.27 -10.06 -20.62
N ALA A 224 -1.15 -11.19 -21.34
CA ALA A 224 -1.41 -12.51 -20.76
C ALA A 224 -0.33 -12.88 -19.72
N LEU A 225 0.93 -12.52 -20.00
CA LEU A 225 2.04 -12.71 -19.07
C LEU A 225 1.96 -11.74 -17.88
N ALA A 226 1.49 -10.51 -18.12
CA ALA A 226 1.27 -9.53 -17.06
C ALA A 226 0.18 -10.00 -16.09
N GLN A 227 -0.94 -10.52 -16.60
CA GLN A 227 -2.03 -11.08 -15.79
C GLN A 227 -1.55 -12.28 -14.97
N GLU A 228 -0.85 -13.22 -15.57
CA GLU A 228 -0.31 -14.38 -14.87
C GLU A 228 0.61 -13.96 -13.71
N ALA A 229 1.52 -13.02 -13.97
CA ALA A 229 2.43 -12.52 -12.95
C ALA A 229 1.71 -11.71 -11.87
N HIS A 230 0.70 -10.92 -12.22
CA HIS A 230 -0.19 -10.22 -11.29
C HIS A 230 -0.79 -11.21 -10.29
N ASP A 231 -1.50 -12.24 -10.78
CA ASP A 231 -2.20 -13.21 -9.94
C ASP A 231 -1.24 -13.98 -9.02
N TYR A 232 -0.06 -14.33 -9.53
CA TYR A 232 0.96 -15.01 -8.73
C TYR A 232 1.50 -14.12 -7.59
N ARG A 233 1.78 -12.85 -7.87
CA ARG A 233 2.39 -11.93 -6.92
C ARG A 233 1.43 -11.41 -5.85
N HIS A 234 0.12 -11.45 -6.10
CA HIS A 234 -0.93 -11.10 -5.12
C HIS A 234 -1.25 -12.25 -4.14
N LYS A 235 -0.59 -13.40 -4.23
CA LYS A 235 -0.81 -14.51 -3.30
C LYS A 235 -0.56 -14.09 -1.85
N PRO A 236 -1.50 -14.36 -0.92
CA PRO A 236 -1.42 -13.87 0.46
C PRO A 236 -0.12 -14.25 1.17
N LYS A 237 0.41 -15.46 0.93
CA LYS A 237 1.68 -15.91 1.54
C LYS A 237 2.90 -15.14 1.02
N ALA A 238 2.94 -14.79 -0.26
CA ALA A 238 4.02 -14.00 -0.85
C ALA A 238 4.01 -12.57 -0.27
N ILE A 239 2.83 -11.97 -0.17
CA ILE A 239 2.61 -10.66 0.45
C ILE A 239 3.06 -10.69 1.92
N ALA A 240 2.57 -11.65 2.71
CA ALA A 240 2.90 -11.77 4.12
C ALA A 240 4.41 -12.01 4.36
N ALA A 241 5.05 -12.83 3.53
CA ALA A 241 6.50 -13.06 3.60
C ALA A 241 7.30 -11.79 3.28
N THR A 242 6.86 -11.02 2.29
CA THR A 242 7.47 -9.72 1.93
C THR A 242 7.33 -8.72 3.07
N PHE A 243 6.13 -8.59 3.63
CA PHE A 243 5.90 -7.76 4.81
C PHE A 243 6.81 -8.15 5.97
N ALA A 244 6.85 -9.43 6.31
CA ALA A 244 7.66 -9.95 7.42
C ALA A 244 9.19 -9.73 7.19
N TYR A 245 9.66 -9.76 5.95
CA TYR A 245 11.04 -9.41 5.62
C TYR A 245 11.35 -7.97 6.02
N TYR A 246 10.51 -7.01 5.62
CA TYR A 246 10.71 -5.60 5.97
C TYR A 246 10.48 -5.33 7.46
N ALA A 247 9.48 -5.96 8.07
CA ALA A 247 9.23 -5.87 9.51
C ALA A 247 10.46 -6.31 10.33
N ARG A 248 11.14 -7.41 9.93
CA ARG A 248 12.38 -7.81 10.59
C ARG A 248 13.52 -6.79 10.46
N ARG A 249 13.54 -5.99 9.39
CA ARG A 249 14.53 -4.90 9.25
C ARG A 249 14.26 -3.79 10.28
N VAL A 250 12.99 -3.39 10.42
CA VAL A 250 12.57 -2.42 11.45
C VAL A 250 12.88 -2.94 12.85
N LEU A 251 12.43 -4.15 13.19
CA LEU A 251 12.60 -4.74 14.51
C LEU A 251 14.06 -4.92 14.96
N ARG A 252 14.99 -5.05 14.01
CA ARG A 252 16.43 -5.05 14.34
C ARG A 252 16.96 -3.67 14.72
N GLN A 253 16.31 -2.60 14.30
CA GLN A 253 16.68 -1.23 14.62
C GLN A 253 15.97 -0.75 15.89
N ASP A 254 14.67 -1.01 15.98
CA ASP A 254 13.83 -0.57 17.08
C ASP A 254 12.64 -1.52 17.27
N ALA A 255 12.68 -2.34 18.33
CA ALA A 255 11.60 -3.26 18.65
C ALA A 255 10.43 -2.58 19.40
N SER A 256 10.64 -1.37 19.93
CA SER A 256 9.60 -0.62 20.67
C SER A 256 8.44 -0.16 19.77
N VAL A 257 8.58 -0.30 18.47
CA VAL A 257 7.47 -0.09 17.51
C VAL A 257 6.25 -0.97 17.82
N LEU A 258 6.43 -2.09 18.50
CA LEU A 258 5.36 -3.03 18.87
C LEU A 258 4.63 -2.69 20.19
N ASP A 259 5.17 -1.76 20.97
CA ASP A 259 4.67 -1.39 22.31
C ASP A 259 3.44 -0.46 22.26
#